data_5aeed631000454b78cf55a8a08e10a54
#
_entry.id   5aeed631000454b78cf55a8a08e10a54
#
_cell.length_a   1.000
_cell.length_b   1.000
_cell.length_c   1.000
_cell.angle_alpha   90.00
_cell.angle_beta   90.00
_cell.angle_gamma   90.00
#
_symmetry.space_group_name_H-M   'P 1'
#
loop_
_entity.id
_entity.type
_entity.pdbx_description
1 polymer ?
#
loop_
_entity_poly.entity_id
_entity_poly.type
_entity_poly.pdbx_seq_one_letter_code
_entity_poly.pdbx_strand_id
1 'polypeptide(L)'
;MKKILLIISLFVIGIAVSAQTAKNTGRPEVLIETTMGKIRVALYNETPLHRDNFLKLIREHHFYDSLLFHRVIPDFMIQAGDPYSKNAPKGAMLGDHSLDYNIPAEIRLPQIYHKRGALAAAREPDDVNPKRESSSSQFYIVYGKKQDEKGLQRGRDNLHKLFGDSIQMTDEMLETYTNIGGTPHLDGGYTVFGEVLEGMDVVDRIQRVERDENDRPLEDVRIIKATILKDIPGMEKKPKKVVRKK
;
A
#
# COMPACT_ATOMS: atom_id res chain seq x y z
N MET A 1 -25.34 -73.56 8.70
CA MET A 1 -25.79 -72.18 8.58
C MET A 1 -24.69 -71.29 9.16
N LYS A 2 -23.85 -70.69 8.30
CA LYS A 2 -22.73 -69.85 8.66
C LYS A 2 -23.23 -68.41 8.61
N LYS A 3 -23.22 -67.69 9.76
CA LYS A 3 -23.51 -66.20 9.84
C LYS A 3 -22.27 -65.44 9.48
N ILE A 4 -22.36 -64.69 8.39
CA ILE A 4 -21.34 -63.76 7.97
C ILE A 4 -21.60 -62.45 8.71
N LEU A 5 -20.65 -62.03 9.55
CA LEU A 5 -20.67 -60.76 10.25
C LEU A 5 -19.99 -59.70 9.36
N LEU A 6 -20.75 -58.72 8.86
CA LEU A 6 -20.28 -57.63 8.04
C LEU A 6 -19.82 -56.50 8.97
N ILE A 7 -18.51 -56.28 9.08
CA ILE A 7 -17.93 -55.16 9.82
C ILE A 7 -17.82 -53.96 8.86
N ILE A 8 -18.70 -52.97 9.05
CA ILE A 8 -18.62 -51.70 8.33
C ILE A 8 -17.62 -50.79 9.09
N SER A 9 -16.43 -50.63 8.52
CA SER A 9 -15.43 -49.72 9.00
C SER A 9 -15.75 -48.28 8.53
N LEU A 10 -16.17 -47.43 9.46
CA LEU A 10 -16.46 -46.02 9.20
C LEU A 10 -15.13 -45.28 9.16
N PHE A 11 -14.65 -44.92 7.96
CA PHE A 11 -13.50 -44.04 7.78
C PHE A 11 -13.96 -42.58 8.01
N VAL A 12 -13.69 -42.05 9.18
CA VAL A 12 -13.83 -40.60 9.45
C VAL A 12 -12.63 -39.91 8.84
N ILE A 13 -12.82 -39.31 7.66
CA ILE A 13 -11.82 -38.40 7.06
C ILE A 13 -11.87 -37.10 7.84
N GLY A 14 -10.97 -36.95 8.79
CA GLY A 14 -10.73 -35.67 9.47
C GLY A 14 -10.14 -34.67 8.49
N ILE A 15 -10.94 -33.68 8.04
CA ILE A 15 -10.45 -32.55 7.31
C ILE A 15 -9.69 -31.69 8.34
N ALA A 16 -8.37 -31.81 8.39
CA ALA A 16 -7.51 -30.88 9.11
C ALA A 16 -7.57 -29.52 8.37
N VAL A 17 -8.43 -28.64 8.85
CA VAL A 17 -8.35 -27.23 8.51
C VAL A 17 -7.04 -26.71 9.08
N SER A 18 -6.02 -26.66 8.24
CA SER A 18 -4.76 -25.99 8.56
C SER A 18 -5.05 -24.51 8.71
N ALA A 19 -5.31 -24.07 9.92
CA ALA A 19 -5.26 -22.65 10.26
C ALA A 19 -3.83 -22.21 10.02
N GLN A 20 -3.62 -21.55 8.88
CA GLN A 20 -2.35 -20.93 8.54
C GLN A 20 -2.19 -19.78 9.51
N THR A 21 -1.51 -20.04 10.63
CA THR A 21 -1.08 -19.02 11.58
C THR A 21 -0.25 -18.02 10.78
N ALA A 22 -0.82 -16.85 10.54
CA ALA A 22 -0.12 -15.74 9.92
C ALA A 22 1.20 -15.57 10.70
N LYS A 23 2.32 -15.86 10.04
CA LYS A 23 3.65 -15.63 10.61
C LYS A 23 3.66 -14.19 11.07
N ASN A 24 3.82 -13.96 12.37
CA ASN A 24 4.03 -12.64 12.93
C ASN A 24 5.35 -12.11 12.37
N THR A 25 5.29 -11.43 11.24
CA THR A 25 6.46 -11.01 10.44
C THR A 25 7.26 -9.91 11.11
N GLY A 26 6.84 -9.42 12.28
CA GLY A 26 7.49 -8.27 12.92
C GLY A 26 7.30 -6.94 12.17
N ARG A 27 6.50 -6.92 11.07
CA ARG A 27 6.23 -5.69 10.33
C ARG A 27 5.30 -4.76 11.11
N PRO A 28 5.57 -3.44 11.09
CA PRO A 28 4.64 -2.45 11.62
C PRO A 28 3.32 -2.47 10.86
N GLU A 29 2.24 -2.15 11.56
CA GLU A 29 0.89 -2.09 10.99
C GLU A 29 0.23 -0.76 11.32
N VAL A 30 -0.44 -0.19 10.33
CA VAL A 30 -1.16 1.09 10.43
C VAL A 30 -2.61 0.92 10.02
N LEU A 31 -3.52 1.50 10.78
CA LEU A 31 -4.92 1.67 10.42
C LEU A 31 -5.14 3.07 9.88
N ILE A 32 -5.64 3.17 8.66
CA ILE A 32 -6.08 4.40 8.01
C ILE A 32 -7.60 4.40 8.03
N GLU A 33 -8.20 5.21 8.90
CA GLU A 33 -9.64 5.40 8.99
C GLU A 33 -10.05 6.51 8.03
N THR A 34 -10.97 6.22 7.12
CA THR A 34 -11.43 7.17 6.11
C THR A 34 -12.93 7.41 6.22
N THR A 35 -13.43 8.46 5.55
CA THR A 35 -14.88 8.72 5.43
C THR A 35 -15.63 7.59 4.70
N MET A 36 -14.91 6.68 4.01
CA MET A 36 -15.49 5.55 3.27
C MET A 36 -15.23 4.18 3.91
N GLY A 37 -14.51 4.13 5.03
CA GLY A 37 -14.18 2.90 5.74
C GLY A 37 -12.73 2.84 6.19
N LYS A 38 -12.31 1.66 6.64
CA LYS A 38 -11.00 1.42 7.25
C LYS A 38 -10.11 0.62 6.32
N ILE A 39 -8.83 1.02 6.22
CA ILE A 39 -7.80 0.33 5.45
C ILE A 39 -6.66 -0.01 6.43
N ARG A 40 -6.32 -1.28 6.58
CA ARG A 40 -5.17 -1.73 7.38
C ARG A 40 -4.02 -2.09 6.48
N VAL A 41 -2.87 -1.50 6.71
CA VAL A 41 -1.64 -1.74 5.94
C VAL A 41 -0.53 -2.29 6.81
N ALA A 42 0.34 -3.14 6.24
CA ALA A 42 1.62 -3.51 6.83
C ALA A 42 2.74 -2.81 6.08
N LEU A 43 3.77 -2.35 6.81
CA LEU A 43 4.93 -1.70 6.22
C LEU A 43 6.08 -2.70 6.07
N TYR A 44 6.86 -2.58 5.00
CA TYR A 44 7.99 -3.47 4.73
C TYR A 44 9.24 -3.06 5.52
N ASN A 45 9.91 -4.03 6.12
CA ASN A 45 11.19 -3.82 6.82
C ASN A 45 12.35 -3.60 5.86
N GLU A 46 12.19 -4.03 4.61
CA GLU A 46 13.15 -3.90 3.51
C GLU A 46 13.25 -2.48 2.95
N THR A 47 12.32 -1.60 3.33
CA THR A 47 12.28 -0.18 2.96
C THR A 47 12.23 0.71 4.21
N PRO A 48 13.28 0.66 5.05
CA PRO A 48 13.28 1.27 6.39
C PRO A 48 13.14 2.80 6.35
N LEU A 49 13.70 3.50 5.36
CA LEU A 49 13.59 4.96 5.29
C LEU A 49 12.14 5.40 5.11
N HIS A 50 11.41 4.78 4.19
CA HIS A 50 9.99 5.08 3.94
C HIS A 50 9.12 4.63 5.11
N ARG A 51 9.35 3.40 5.61
CA ARG A 51 8.64 2.86 6.77
C ARG A 51 8.75 3.78 7.99
N ASP A 52 9.97 4.14 8.36
CA ASP A 52 10.24 4.92 9.57
C ASP A 52 9.72 6.35 9.45
N ASN A 53 9.85 6.95 8.25
CA ASN A 53 9.28 8.26 7.96
C ASN A 53 7.74 8.25 8.07
N PHE A 54 7.06 7.25 7.47
CA PHE A 54 5.61 7.14 7.54
C PHE A 54 5.12 7.00 8.99
N LEU A 55 5.78 6.15 9.77
CA LEU A 55 5.48 5.98 11.20
C LEU A 55 5.75 7.26 12.00
N LYS A 56 6.85 7.97 11.72
CA LYS A 56 7.19 9.24 12.37
C LYS A 56 6.11 10.28 12.12
N LEU A 57 5.67 10.46 10.88
CA LEU A 57 4.62 11.41 10.52
C LEU A 57 3.30 11.12 11.26
N ILE A 58 2.95 9.85 11.42
CA ILE A 58 1.77 9.45 12.20
C ILE A 58 1.98 9.72 13.69
N ARG A 59 3.11 9.26 14.24
CA ARG A 59 3.36 9.25 15.70
C ARG A 59 3.56 10.63 16.28
N GLU A 60 4.33 11.46 15.59
CA GLU A 60 4.80 12.74 16.14
C GLU A 60 3.92 13.90 15.70
N HIS A 61 3.35 13.84 14.51
CA HIS A 61 2.69 14.98 13.89
C HIS A 61 1.20 14.78 13.64
N HIS A 62 0.67 13.54 13.79
CA HIS A 62 -0.69 13.23 13.34
C HIS A 62 -0.95 13.74 11.92
N PHE A 63 0.09 13.66 11.08
CA PHE A 63 0.19 14.38 9.82
C PHE A 63 -0.95 14.03 8.87
N TYR A 64 -1.26 12.74 8.76
CA TYR A 64 -2.28 12.26 7.82
C TYR A 64 -3.72 12.54 8.26
N ASP A 65 -3.93 12.91 9.52
CA ASP A 65 -5.26 13.21 10.03
C ASP A 65 -5.86 14.41 9.30
N SER A 66 -7.05 14.23 8.76
CA SER A 66 -7.82 15.18 7.96
C SER A 66 -7.32 15.43 6.53
N LEU A 67 -6.27 14.76 6.03
CA LEU A 67 -5.86 14.88 4.64
C LEU A 67 -6.85 14.18 3.69
N LEU A 68 -6.85 14.62 2.43
CA LEU A 68 -7.70 14.05 1.38
C LEU A 68 -6.96 12.98 0.57
N PHE A 69 -7.74 12.03 0.04
CA PHE A 69 -7.36 11.36 -1.18
C PHE A 69 -7.62 12.34 -2.33
N HIS A 70 -6.59 13.10 -2.64
CA HIS A 70 -6.68 14.24 -3.56
C HIS A 70 -6.62 13.87 -5.03
N ARG A 71 -6.17 12.66 -5.35
CA ARG A 71 -6.11 12.13 -6.71
C ARG A 71 -6.52 10.66 -6.74
N VAL A 72 -7.49 10.35 -7.59
CA VAL A 72 -8.09 9.02 -7.66
C VAL A 72 -8.28 8.64 -9.13
N ILE A 73 -7.64 7.55 -9.57
CA ILE A 73 -7.77 7.06 -10.94
C ILE A 73 -8.31 5.64 -10.92
N PRO A 74 -9.49 5.38 -11.51
CA PRO A 74 -10.08 4.05 -11.62
C PRO A 74 -9.13 3.05 -12.27
N ASP A 75 -9.16 1.82 -11.77
CA ASP A 75 -8.33 0.70 -12.22
C ASP A 75 -6.81 0.94 -12.08
N PHE A 76 -6.42 2.01 -11.38
CA PHE A 76 -5.03 2.38 -11.19
C PHE A 76 -4.67 2.54 -9.71
N MET A 77 -5.00 3.68 -9.07
CA MET A 77 -4.58 3.94 -7.69
C MET A 77 -5.43 5.03 -7.01
N ILE A 78 -5.31 5.13 -5.70
CA ILE A 78 -5.78 6.24 -4.88
C ILE A 78 -4.58 6.88 -4.18
N GLN A 79 -4.45 8.23 -4.24
CA GLN A 79 -3.30 8.97 -3.76
C GLN A 79 -3.70 10.00 -2.70
N ALA A 80 -2.90 10.08 -1.63
CA ALA A 80 -3.07 11.03 -0.53
C ALA A 80 -1.70 11.57 -0.06
N GLY A 81 -1.72 12.47 0.94
CA GLY A 81 -0.49 12.92 1.59
C GLY A 81 -0.02 14.33 1.22
N ASP A 82 -0.78 15.06 0.38
CA ASP A 82 -0.53 16.48 0.16
C ASP A 82 -0.90 17.28 1.43
N PRO A 83 0.06 18.00 2.07
CA PRO A 83 -0.20 18.75 3.30
C PRO A 83 -1.25 19.86 3.13
N TYR A 84 -1.38 20.44 1.94
CA TYR A 84 -2.36 21.50 1.67
C TYR A 84 -3.78 20.97 1.49
N SER A 85 -3.95 19.65 1.38
CA SER A 85 -5.28 19.03 1.24
C SER A 85 -6.13 19.11 2.51
N LYS A 86 -5.52 19.38 3.67
CA LYS A 86 -6.21 19.36 4.97
C LYS A 86 -7.41 20.32 5.04
N ASN A 87 -7.24 21.51 4.54
CA ASN A 87 -8.26 22.57 4.55
C ASN A 87 -8.52 23.11 3.14
N ALA A 88 -8.25 22.31 2.11
CA ALA A 88 -8.40 22.74 0.73
C ALA A 88 -9.88 23.06 0.42
N PRO A 89 -10.15 24.18 -0.23
CA PRO A 89 -11.50 24.44 -0.75
C PRO A 89 -11.84 23.43 -1.84
N LYS A 90 -13.15 23.18 -2.05
CA LYS A 90 -13.63 22.29 -3.10
C LYS A 90 -13.08 22.74 -4.47
N GLY A 91 -12.60 21.80 -5.28
CA GLY A 91 -12.03 22.07 -6.61
C GLY A 91 -10.62 22.66 -6.62
N ALA A 92 -9.95 22.87 -5.47
CA ALA A 92 -8.57 23.34 -5.47
C ALA A 92 -7.63 22.31 -6.11
N MET A 93 -6.64 22.78 -6.88
CA MET A 93 -5.54 21.96 -7.38
C MET A 93 -4.70 21.45 -6.19
N LEU A 94 -4.41 20.16 -6.18
CA LEU A 94 -3.65 19.48 -5.13
C LEU A 94 -2.70 18.46 -5.79
N GLY A 95 -1.73 17.99 -5.01
CA GLY A 95 -0.77 16.98 -5.43
C GLY A 95 0.63 17.51 -5.71
N ASP A 96 0.81 18.83 -5.80
CA ASP A 96 2.10 19.47 -6.09
C ASP A 96 2.92 19.77 -4.82
N HIS A 97 2.37 19.48 -3.64
CA HIS A 97 3.00 19.84 -2.37
C HIS A 97 3.43 18.61 -1.59
N SER A 98 4.61 18.71 -1.01
CA SER A 98 5.20 17.75 -0.08
C SER A 98 5.83 18.52 1.08
N LEU A 99 6.36 17.81 2.07
CA LEU A 99 7.24 18.44 3.04
C LEU A 99 8.58 18.81 2.35
N ASP A 100 9.40 19.61 2.99
CA ASP A 100 10.63 20.24 2.45
C ASP A 100 11.84 19.28 2.35
N TYR A 101 11.59 17.97 2.29
CA TYR A 101 12.64 16.97 2.08
C TYR A 101 12.11 15.81 1.23
N ASN A 102 13.02 15.07 0.59
CA ASN A 102 12.74 13.86 -0.16
C ASN A 102 13.37 12.64 0.54
N ILE A 103 12.86 11.46 0.21
CA ILE A 103 13.37 10.19 0.72
C ILE A 103 14.10 9.46 -0.41
N PRO A 104 15.38 9.07 -0.23
CA PRO A 104 16.09 8.25 -1.21
C PRO A 104 15.31 7.00 -1.61
N ALA A 105 15.32 6.65 -2.90
CA ALA A 105 14.60 5.50 -3.40
C ALA A 105 15.05 4.19 -2.75
N GLU A 106 14.10 3.36 -2.35
CA GLU A 106 14.33 2.02 -1.78
C GLU A 106 13.65 0.95 -2.64
N ILE A 107 14.05 0.83 -3.89
CA ILE A 107 13.50 -0.14 -4.83
C ILE A 107 14.07 -1.53 -4.52
N ARG A 108 13.19 -2.53 -4.35
CA ARG A 108 13.53 -3.90 -3.90
C ARG A 108 12.99 -4.96 -4.85
N LEU A 109 13.19 -4.75 -6.15
CA LEU A 109 12.84 -5.76 -7.16
C LEU A 109 13.81 -6.95 -7.14
N PRO A 110 13.31 -8.14 -7.47
CA PRO A 110 11.93 -8.48 -7.83
C PRO A 110 11.02 -8.79 -6.63
N GLN A 111 11.48 -8.69 -5.38
CA GLN A 111 10.76 -9.14 -4.19
C GLN A 111 9.57 -8.24 -3.83
N ILE A 112 9.70 -6.94 -4.09
CA ILE A 112 8.67 -5.94 -3.77
C ILE A 112 8.33 -5.17 -5.04
N TYR A 113 7.06 -5.23 -5.45
CA TYR A 113 6.58 -4.70 -6.71
C TYR A 113 5.13 -4.18 -6.61
N HIS A 114 4.63 -3.50 -7.64
CA HIS A 114 3.33 -2.81 -7.62
C HIS A 114 2.14 -3.75 -7.85
N LYS A 115 2.04 -4.83 -7.08
CA LYS A 115 0.85 -5.68 -7.06
C LYS A 115 -0.37 -4.90 -6.55
N ARG A 116 -1.57 -5.40 -6.81
CA ARG A 116 -2.81 -4.88 -6.19
C ARG A 116 -2.67 -4.85 -4.68
N GLY A 117 -3.00 -3.72 -4.06
CA GLY A 117 -2.84 -3.47 -2.63
C GLY A 117 -1.46 -2.96 -2.22
N ALA A 118 -0.51 -2.79 -3.12
CA ALA A 118 0.77 -2.19 -2.79
C ALA A 118 0.60 -0.75 -2.29
N LEU A 119 1.30 -0.40 -1.21
CA LEU A 119 1.44 0.97 -0.69
C LEU A 119 2.78 1.51 -1.14
N ALA A 120 2.76 2.57 -1.94
CA ALA A 120 3.94 3.14 -2.57
C ALA A 120 4.03 4.66 -2.40
N ALA A 121 5.25 5.19 -2.48
CA ALA A 121 5.50 6.61 -2.36
C ALA A 121 5.37 7.32 -3.73
N ALA A 122 4.69 8.45 -3.76
CA ALA A 122 4.67 9.33 -4.92
C ALA A 122 6.03 10.03 -5.09
N ARG A 123 6.30 10.55 -6.26
CA ARG A 123 7.51 11.32 -6.57
C ARG A 123 7.33 12.19 -7.82
N GLU A 124 8.21 13.15 -7.97
CA GLU A 124 8.35 13.94 -9.19
C GLU A 124 8.86 13.09 -10.37
N PRO A 125 8.55 13.49 -11.63
CA PRO A 125 8.99 12.78 -12.84
C PRO A 125 10.53 12.74 -12.99
N ASP A 126 11.02 11.81 -13.85
CA ASP A 126 12.46 11.54 -14.01
C ASP A 126 13.26 12.74 -14.57
N ASP A 127 12.64 13.65 -15.32
CA ASP A 127 13.27 14.85 -15.90
C ASP A 127 13.68 15.88 -14.83
N VAL A 128 12.92 16.00 -13.75
CA VAL A 128 13.22 16.87 -12.62
C VAL A 128 13.79 16.13 -11.42
N ASN A 129 13.60 14.81 -11.36
CA ASN A 129 14.02 13.94 -10.26
C ASN A 129 14.72 12.66 -10.77
N PRO A 130 15.89 12.77 -11.39
CA PRO A 130 16.60 11.61 -11.95
C PRO A 130 17.05 10.59 -10.91
N LYS A 131 17.15 10.98 -9.63
CA LYS A 131 17.46 10.07 -8.52
C LYS A 131 16.26 9.26 -8.05
N ARG A 132 15.06 9.56 -8.56
CA ARG A 132 13.79 8.92 -8.16
C ARG A 132 13.53 8.99 -6.66
N GLU A 133 13.97 10.05 -6.02
CA GLU A 133 13.69 10.29 -4.61
C GLU A 133 12.17 10.45 -4.43
N SER A 134 11.66 9.87 -3.36
CA SER A 134 10.23 9.90 -3.07
C SER A 134 9.82 11.16 -2.34
N SER A 135 8.59 11.61 -2.56
CA SER A 135 7.93 12.56 -1.67
C SER A 135 7.99 12.07 -0.22
N SER A 136 8.28 12.98 0.70
CA SER A 136 8.30 12.69 2.13
C SER A 136 6.92 12.36 2.72
N SER A 137 5.83 12.79 2.05
CA SER A 137 4.49 12.68 2.62
C SER A 137 3.45 12.05 1.70
N GLN A 138 3.59 12.18 0.38
CA GLN A 138 2.59 11.66 -0.55
C GLN A 138 2.80 10.17 -0.81
N PHE A 139 1.71 9.43 -0.71
CA PHE A 139 1.66 7.99 -0.98
C PHE A 139 0.44 7.63 -1.84
N TYR A 140 0.49 6.46 -2.46
CA TYR A 140 -0.66 5.89 -3.13
C TYR A 140 -0.84 4.41 -2.79
N ILE A 141 -2.10 3.96 -2.90
CA ILE A 141 -2.45 2.55 -2.80
C ILE A 141 -2.87 2.08 -4.19
N VAL A 142 -2.20 1.04 -4.66
CA VAL A 142 -2.48 0.43 -5.96
C VAL A 142 -3.80 -0.32 -5.90
N TYR A 143 -4.79 0.11 -6.70
CA TYR A 143 -5.92 -0.75 -7.01
C TYR A 143 -5.53 -1.74 -8.11
N GLY A 144 -5.07 -1.25 -9.25
CA GLY A 144 -4.53 -2.02 -10.37
C GLY A 144 -5.47 -3.10 -10.88
N LYS A 145 -5.87 -3.03 -12.15
CA LYS A 145 -6.63 -4.11 -12.77
C LYS A 145 -5.76 -5.33 -13.05
N LYS A 146 -6.37 -6.47 -13.34
CA LYS A 146 -5.70 -7.63 -13.93
C LYS A 146 -5.08 -7.22 -15.26
N GLN A 147 -3.86 -7.66 -15.51
CA GLN A 147 -3.12 -7.28 -16.72
C GLN A 147 -3.30 -8.33 -17.80
N ASP A 148 -3.52 -7.85 -19.01
CA ASP A 148 -3.39 -8.61 -20.25
C ASP A 148 -1.94 -8.60 -20.74
N GLU A 149 -1.65 -9.32 -21.83
CA GLU A 149 -0.30 -9.36 -22.40
C GLU A 149 0.23 -7.97 -22.74
N LYS A 150 -0.61 -7.06 -23.22
CA LYS A 150 -0.21 -5.67 -23.52
C LYS A 150 0.21 -4.91 -22.26
N GLY A 151 -0.49 -5.13 -21.13
CA GLY A 151 -0.14 -4.55 -19.85
C GLY A 151 1.17 -5.11 -19.28
N LEU A 152 1.35 -6.43 -19.40
CA LEU A 152 2.59 -7.10 -19.01
C LEU A 152 3.78 -6.65 -19.86
N GLN A 153 3.58 -6.51 -21.17
CA GLN A 153 4.64 -6.04 -22.08
C GLN A 153 5.10 -4.62 -21.70
N ARG A 154 4.19 -3.71 -21.40
CA ARG A 154 4.58 -2.37 -20.91
C ARG A 154 5.42 -2.43 -19.63
N GLY A 155 5.13 -3.36 -18.73
CA GLY A 155 5.95 -3.60 -17.54
C GLY A 155 7.34 -4.10 -17.87
N ARG A 156 7.45 -5.09 -18.78
CA ARG A 156 8.73 -5.60 -19.27
C ARG A 156 9.57 -4.51 -19.96
N ASP A 157 8.94 -3.73 -20.85
CA ASP A 157 9.61 -2.63 -21.56
C ASP A 157 10.15 -1.57 -20.57
N ASN A 158 9.36 -1.26 -19.52
CA ASN A 158 9.80 -0.34 -18.47
C ASN A 158 11.00 -0.91 -17.69
N LEU A 159 10.96 -2.16 -17.25
CA LEU A 159 12.08 -2.80 -16.56
C LEU A 159 13.35 -2.85 -17.45
N HIS A 160 13.20 -3.21 -18.72
CA HIS A 160 14.32 -3.22 -19.66
C HIS A 160 14.91 -1.82 -19.87
N LYS A 161 14.05 -0.79 -20.00
CA LYS A 161 14.49 0.62 -20.08
C LYS A 161 15.31 1.05 -18.85
N LEU A 162 14.91 0.59 -17.66
CA LEU A 162 15.52 1.03 -16.39
C LEU A 162 16.78 0.24 -16.02
N PHE A 163 16.83 -1.06 -16.34
CA PHE A 163 17.81 -2.00 -15.82
C PHE A 163 18.47 -2.87 -16.90
N GLY A 164 18.10 -2.70 -18.19
CA GLY A 164 18.51 -3.64 -19.24
C GLY A 164 18.00 -5.04 -18.90
N ASP A 165 18.88 -6.04 -19.05
CA ASP A 165 18.55 -7.44 -18.76
C ASP A 165 18.85 -7.87 -17.30
N SER A 166 19.32 -6.95 -16.47
CA SER A 166 19.73 -7.28 -15.08
C SER A 166 18.56 -7.54 -14.14
N ILE A 167 17.39 -6.98 -14.42
CA ILE A 167 16.14 -7.23 -13.68
C ILE A 167 15.02 -7.49 -14.67
N GLN A 168 14.42 -8.67 -14.56
CA GLN A 168 13.30 -9.09 -15.39
C GLN A 168 12.07 -9.39 -14.52
N MET A 169 10.90 -9.39 -15.13
CA MET A 169 9.66 -9.80 -14.48
C MET A 169 9.70 -11.32 -14.26
N THR A 170 9.58 -11.73 -13.00
CA THR A 170 9.57 -13.16 -12.62
C THR A 170 8.23 -13.81 -12.94
N ASP A 171 8.20 -15.15 -12.99
CA ASP A 171 6.95 -15.91 -13.17
C ASP A 171 5.93 -15.58 -12.07
N GLU A 172 6.36 -15.40 -10.81
CA GLU A 172 5.51 -14.98 -9.71
C GLU A 172 4.87 -13.61 -9.98
N MET A 173 5.65 -12.63 -10.47
CA MET A 173 5.14 -11.32 -10.84
C MET A 173 4.13 -11.40 -11.98
N LEU A 174 4.42 -12.21 -13.02
CA LEU A 174 3.53 -12.44 -14.15
C LEU A 174 2.20 -13.04 -13.69
N GLU A 175 2.25 -14.09 -12.88
CA GLU A 175 1.07 -14.74 -12.31
C GLU A 175 0.24 -13.78 -11.45
N THR A 176 0.91 -13.01 -10.60
CA THR A 176 0.27 -12.02 -9.73
C THR A 176 -0.43 -10.94 -10.56
N TYR A 177 0.24 -10.35 -11.54
CA TYR A 177 -0.36 -9.31 -12.37
C TYR A 177 -1.52 -9.81 -13.22
N THR A 178 -1.44 -11.04 -13.72
CA THR A 178 -2.50 -11.66 -14.52
C THR A 178 -3.72 -12.01 -13.68
N ASN A 179 -3.52 -12.61 -12.50
CA ASN A 179 -4.61 -13.20 -11.72
C ASN A 179 -5.17 -12.26 -10.64
N ILE A 180 -4.33 -11.41 -10.04
CA ILE A 180 -4.69 -10.51 -8.95
C ILE A 180 -4.79 -9.06 -9.45
N GLY A 181 -3.80 -8.62 -10.23
CA GLY A 181 -3.70 -7.27 -10.77
C GLY A 181 -2.57 -6.45 -10.16
N GLY A 182 -2.44 -5.22 -10.65
CA GLY A 182 -1.40 -4.29 -10.24
C GLY A 182 -1.00 -3.35 -11.37
N THR A 183 0.14 -2.67 -11.19
CA THR A 183 0.61 -1.64 -12.12
C THR A 183 2.08 -1.87 -12.52
N PRO A 184 2.37 -2.90 -13.33
CA PRO A 184 3.74 -3.33 -13.64
C PRO A 184 4.59 -2.24 -14.30
N HIS A 185 3.96 -1.27 -14.96
CA HIS A 185 4.66 -0.14 -15.59
C HIS A 185 5.29 0.86 -14.59
N LEU A 186 4.99 0.72 -13.29
CA LEU A 186 5.61 1.53 -12.22
C LEU A 186 6.81 0.83 -11.55
N ASP A 187 7.00 -0.47 -11.81
CA ASP A 187 8.08 -1.23 -11.20
C ASP A 187 9.44 -0.65 -11.54
N GLY A 188 10.30 -0.54 -10.54
CA GLY A 188 11.63 0.05 -10.67
C GLY A 188 11.65 1.57 -10.74
N GLY A 189 10.50 2.22 -10.89
CA GLY A 189 10.39 3.68 -10.92
C GLY A 189 10.00 4.31 -9.59
N TYR A 190 9.31 3.57 -8.72
CA TYR A 190 8.76 4.06 -7.46
C TYR A 190 9.04 3.08 -6.33
N THR A 191 9.17 3.59 -5.09
CA THR A 191 9.35 2.75 -3.91
C THR A 191 8.01 2.24 -3.39
N VAL A 192 7.85 0.93 -3.37
CA VAL A 192 6.77 0.25 -2.64
C VAL A 192 7.28 -0.04 -1.24
N PHE A 193 6.57 0.46 -0.20
CA PHE A 193 7.03 0.36 1.18
C PHE A 193 6.04 -0.34 2.12
N GLY A 194 4.94 -0.88 1.58
CA GLY A 194 3.95 -1.63 2.33
C GLY A 194 2.90 -2.28 1.45
N GLU A 195 1.92 -2.88 2.10
CA GLU A 195 0.79 -3.52 1.45
C GLU A 195 -0.48 -3.45 2.29
N VAL A 196 -1.63 -3.45 1.64
CA VAL A 196 -2.95 -3.54 2.29
C VAL A 196 -3.16 -4.96 2.78
N LEU A 197 -3.46 -5.09 4.08
CA LEU A 197 -3.86 -6.34 4.71
C LEU A 197 -5.38 -6.52 4.71
N GLU A 198 -6.12 -5.44 4.95
CA GLU A 198 -7.58 -5.41 5.00
C GLU A 198 -8.10 -4.08 4.44
N GLY A 199 -9.27 -4.08 3.83
CA GLY A 199 -9.92 -2.88 3.32
C GLY A 199 -9.70 -2.63 1.83
N MET A 200 -9.34 -3.62 1.02
CA MET A 200 -9.31 -3.49 -0.45
C MET A 200 -10.69 -3.18 -1.06
N ASP A 201 -11.76 -3.55 -0.39
CA ASP A 201 -13.13 -3.15 -0.74
C ASP A 201 -13.36 -1.64 -0.50
N VAL A 202 -12.72 -1.06 0.53
CA VAL A 202 -12.72 0.39 0.75
C VAL A 202 -11.93 1.10 -0.35
N VAL A 203 -10.74 0.57 -0.71
CA VAL A 203 -9.95 1.09 -1.83
C VAL A 203 -10.75 1.04 -3.14
N ASP A 204 -11.52 -0.05 -3.37
CA ASP A 204 -12.39 -0.18 -4.54
C ASP A 204 -13.50 0.87 -4.55
N ARG A 205 -14.13 1.15 -3.43
CA ARG A 205 -15.14 2.21 -3.35
C ARG A 205 -14.54 3.60 -3.59
N ILE A 206 -13.37 3.87 -3.03
CA ILE A 206 -12.70 5.17 -3.20
C ILE A 206 -12.28 5.39 -4.66
N GLN A 207 -11.72 4.39 -5.32
CA GLN A 207 -11.24 4.54 -6.71
C GLN A 207 -12.38 4.72 -7.73
N ARG A 208 -13.66 4.49 -7.33
CA ARG A 208 -14.84 4.64 -8.18
C ARG A 208 -15.61 5.95 -7.97
N VAL A 209 -15.20 6.81 -7.06
CA VAL A 209 -15.89 8.07 -6.82
C VAL A 209 -15.84 8.97 -8.07
N GLU A 210 -16.84 9.81 -8.24
CA GLU A 210 -16.84 10.84 -9.27
C GLU A 210 -15.68 11.82 -9.01
N ARG A 211 -15.02 12.24 -10.09
CA ARG A 211 -13.84 13.10 -10.04
C ARG A 211 -13.90 14.15 -11.14
N ASP A 212 -13.13 15.22 -10.96
CA ASP A 212 -12.95 16.27 -11.96
C ASP A 212 -11.89 15.86 -13.01
N GLU A 213 -11.57 16.79 -13.91
CA GLU A 213 -10.59 16.62 -14.99
C GLU A 213 -9.15 16.43 -14.49
N ASN A 214 -8.86 16.77 -13.22
CA ASN A 214 -7.57 16.60 -12.56
C ASN A 214 -7.53 15.32 -11.70
N ASP A 215 -8.49 14.41 -11.87
CA ASP A 215 -8.65 13.19 -11.07
C ASP A 215 -8.94 13.44 -9.58
N ARG A 216 -9.33 14.66 -9.19
CA ARG A 216 -9.71 14.98 -7.83
C ARG A 216 -11.19 14.55 -7.58
N PRO A 217 -11.48 13.82 -6.49
CA PRO A 217 -12.86 13.51 -6.11
C PRO A 217 -13.72 14.77 -6.01
N LEU A 218 -14.92 14.73 -6.62
CA LEU A 218 -15.90 15.84 -6.53
C LEU A 218 -16.41 16.02 -5.10
N GLU A 219 -16.59 14.92 -4.38
CA GLU A 219 -16.86 14.92 -2.95
C GLU A 219 -15.60 14.42 -2.20
N ASP A 220 -15.19 15.18 -1.19
CA ASP A 220 -13.96 14.93 -0.45
C ASP A 220 -13.94 13.54 0.20
N VAL A 221 -13.01 12.71 -0.18
CA VAL A 221 -12.67 11.47 0.53
C VAL A 221 -11.51 11.77 1.49
N ARG A 222 -11.78 11.70 2.78
CA ARG A 222 -10.87 12.19 3.82
C ARG A 222 -10.32 11.04 4.67
N ILE A 223 -9.05 11.10 5.00
CA ILE A 223 -8.44 10.34 6.07
C ILE A 223 -8.89 10.99 7.38
N ILE A 224 -9.72 10.30 8.15
CA ILE A 224 -10.16 10.78 9.47
C ILE A 224 -8.99 10.72 10.44
N LYS A 225 -8.28 9.59 10.43
CA LYS A 225 -7.15 9.33 11.33
C LYS A 225 -6.26 8.22 10.81
N ALA A 226 -4.95 8.35 11.04
CA ALA A 226 -3.99 7.26 10.89
C ALA A 226 -3.46 6.83 12.27
N THR A 227 -3.50 5.53 12.57
CA THR A 227 -3.12 4.99 13.89
C THR A 227 -2.15 3.81 13.72
N ILE A 228 -1.05 3.83 14.44
CA ILE A 228 -0.11 2.70 14.49
C ILE A 228 -0.73 1.61 15.37
N LEU A 229 -1.07 0.46 14.79
CA LEU A 229 -1.59 -0.71 15.50
C LEU A 229 -0.48 -1.58 16.07
N LYS A 230 0.63 -1.71 15.30
CA LYS A 230 1.82 -2.46 15.67
C LYS A 230 3.04 -1.65 15.27
N ASP A 231 3.92 -1.39 16.22
CA ASP A 231 5.13 -0.58 16.02
C ASP A 231 6.38 -1.46 15.82
N ILE A 232 7.48 -0.83 15.48
CA ILE A 232 8.79 -1.47 15.45
C ILE A 232 9.17 -1.81 16.90
N PRO A 233 9.60 -3.05 17.21
CA PRO A 233 10.06 -3.40 18.54
C PRO A 233 11.13 -2.43 19.06
N GLY A 234 10.88 -1.83 20.23
CA GLY A 234 11.79 -0.86 20.87
C GLY A 234 11.59 0.62 20.46
N MET A 235 10.73 0.92 19.46
CA MET A 235 10.35 2.30 19.10
C MET A 235 8.98 2.74 19.65
N GLU A 236 8.34 1.92 20.45
CA GLU A 236 7.10 2.25 21.11
C GLU A 236 7.27 3.47 22.02
N LYS A 237 6.33 4.41 21.98
CA LYS A 237 6.35 5.55 22.91
C LYS A 237 6.40 5.02 24.35
N LYS A 238 7.50 5.27 25.07
CA LYS A 238 7.50 5.09 26.52
C LYS A 238 6.36 5.96 27.07
N PRO A 239 5.44 5.42 27.87
CA PRO A 239 4.35 6.21 28.44
C PRO A 239 4.96 7.41 29.16
N LYS A 240 4.48 8.63 28.85
CA LYS A 240 4.91 9.83 29.58
C LYS A 240 4.61 9.58 31.05
N LYS A 241 5.64 9.52 31.88
CA LYS A 241 5.47 9.49 33.34
C LYS A 241 4.63 10.71 33.71
N VAL A 242 3.39 10.48 34.14
CA VAL A 242 2.56 11.52 34.73
C VAL A 242 3.24 11.94 36.03
N VAL A 243 4.01 13.03 35.98
CA VAL A 243 4.53 13.65 37.18
C VAL A 243 3.33 14.28 37.92
N ARG A 244 2.78 13.53 38.85
CA ARG A 244 1.81 14.13 39.78
C ARG A 244 2.58 15.19 40.60
N LYS A 245 2.34 16.44 40.30
CA LYS A 245 2.73 17.53 41.21
C LYS A 245 1.98 17.32 42.53
N LYS A 246 2.76 17.13 43.60
CA LYS A 246 2.26 17.16 44.98
C LYS A 246 1.86 18.60 45.36
#